data_d828d8b919e4d8fdf5ea07cc2866d17d
#
_entry.id   d828d8b919e4d8fdf5ea07cc2866d17d
#
_cell.length_a   1.000
_cell.length_b   1.000
_cell.length_c   1.000
_cell.angle_alpha   90.00
_cell.angle_beta   90.00
_cell.angle_gamma   90.00
#
_symmetry.space_group_name_H-M   'P 1'
#
loop_
_entity.id
_entity.type
_entity.pdbx_description
1 polymer ?
#
loop_
_entity_poly.entity_id
_entity_poly.type
_entity_poly.pdbx_seq_one_letter_code
_entity_poly.pdbx_strand_id
1 'polypeptide(L)'
;MWGPLCDRFGGAIWTFVSVVGMAATLGVCTLFLHPTDPAQFPGFLWAMLAMFFFSGLGNAGTFKQMPMIMPKRQAGGAIGFTAAIASLGPFIVGVAIASLGATTWYWLSVAYCALCAVICWIRYTRPNAPLPD
;
A
#
# COMPACT_ATOMS: atom_id res chain seq x y z
N MET A 1 -1.53 -13.07 11.21
CA MET A 1 -2.67 -12.58 12.03
C MET A 1 -3.83 -12.00 11.19
N TRP A 2 -3.62 -11.45 10.01
CA TRP A 2 -4.65 -10.81 9.17
C TRP A 2 -5.40 -11.75 8.21
N GLY A 3 -4.90 -12.97 7.98
CA GLY A 3 -5.52 -13.96 7.10
C GLY A 3 -7.01 -14.19 7.35
N PRO A 4 -7.44 -14.50 8.61
CA PRO A 4 -8.84 -14.75 8.91
C PRO A 4 -9.77 -13.55 8.69
N LEU A 5 -9.27 -12.31 8.81
CA LEU A 5 -10.04 -11.10 8.52
C LEU A 5 -10.26 -10.92 7.01
N CYS A 6 -9.21 -11.14 6.23
CA CYS A 6 -9.32 -11.14 4.76
C CYS A 6 -10.24 -12.26 4.26
N ASP A 7 -10.33 -13.39 5.00
CA ASP A 7 -11.21 -14.52 4.66
C ASP A 7 -12.69 -14.20 4.84
N ARG A 8 -13.03 -13.30 5.75
CA ARG A 8 -14.43 -12.93 6.06
C ARG A 8 -14.99 -11.81 5.19
N PHE A 9 -14.16 -10.87 4.77
CA PHE A 9 -14.60 -9.62 4.14
C PHE A 9 -14.07 -9.43 2.70
N GLY A 10 -13.34 -10.41 2.15
CA GLY A 10 -12.72 -10.31 0.83
C GLY A 10 -11.39 -9.54 0.82
N GLY A 11 -10.49 -9.93 -0.09
CA GLY A 11 -9.16 -9.32 -0.23
C GLY A 11 -9.20 -7.90 -0.80
N ALA A 12 -10.17 -7.63 -1.71
CA ALA A 12 -10.27 -6.33 -2.37
C ALA A 12 -10.62 -5.19 -1.42
N ILE A 13 -11.54 -5.41 -0.47
CA ILE A 13 -11.92 -4.39 0.51
C ILE A 13 -10.71 -4.02 1.37
N TRP A 14 -9.97 -5.01 1.85
CA TRP A 14 -8.78 -4.77 2.69
C TRP A 14 -7.65 -4.12 1.91
N THR A 15 -7.47 -4.47 0.64
CA THR A 15 -6.53 -3.80 -0.26
C THR A 15 -6.93 -2.34 -0.44
N PHE A 16 -8.20 -2.04 -0.68
CA PHE A 16 -8.69 -0.67 -0.81
C PHE A 16 -8.47 0.15 0.47
N VAL A 17 -8.89 -0.39 1.63
CA VAL A 17 -8.71 0.26 2.95
C VAL A 17 -7.22 0.53 3.22
N SER A 18 -6.35 -0.41 2.89
CA SER A 18 -4.91 -0.25 3.11
C SER A 18 -4.32 0.85 2.22
N VAL A 19 -4.70 0.91 0.95
CA VAL A 19 -4.17 1.92 0.01
C VAL A 19 -4.65 3.32 0.40
N VAL A 20 -5.91 3.48 0.83
CA VAL A 20 -6.43 4.74 1.36
C VAL A 20 -5.72 5.13 2.66
N GLY A 21 -5.53 4.17 3.57
CA GLY A 21 -4.79 4.39 4.81
C GLY A 21 -3.32 4.78 4.57
N MET A 22 -2.67 4.15 3.59
CA MET A 22 -1.31 4.52 3.17
C MET A 22 -1.26 5.94 2.59
N ALA A 23 -2.21 6.31 1.73
CA ALA A 23 -2.28 7.66 1.18
C ALA A 23 -2.42 8.72 2.28
N ALA A 24 -3.32 8.46 3.25
CA ALA A 24 -3.54 9.36 4.37
C ALA A 24 -2.30 9.49 5.26
N THR A 25 -1.68 8.37 5.64
CA THR A 25 -0.49 8.38 6.51
C THR A 25 0.74 8.96 5.82
N LEU A 26 0.93 8.73 4.51
CA LEU A 26 1.96 9.40 3.72
C LEU A 26 1.74 10.92 3.69
N GLY A 27 0.48 11.36 3.51
CA GLY A 27 0.12 12.78 3.59
C GLY A 27 0.46 13.39 4.95
N VAL A 28 0.18 12.68 6.04
CA VAL A 28 0.56 13.11 7.40
C VAL A 28 2.10 13.16 7.55
N CYS A 29 2.83 12.17 7.03
CA CYS A 29 4.29 12.16 7.07
C CYS A 29 4.89 13.39 6.39
N THR A 30 4.27 13.92 5.31
CA THR A 30 4.80 15.12 4.62
C THR A 30 4.83 16.35 5.54
N LEU A 31 3.92 16.44 6.52
CA LEU A 31 3.87 17.56 7.46
C LEU A 31 5.07 17.57 8.42
N PHE A 32 5.71 16.43 8.62
CA PHE A 32 6.85 16.24 9.53
C PHE A 32 8.19 16.11 8.82
N LEU A 33 8.24 16.25 7.49
CA LEU A 33 9.51 16.15 6.73
C LEU A 33 10.46 17.31 6.97
N HIS A 34 9.96 18.45 7.42
CA HIS A 34 10.76 19.63 7.78
C HIS A 34 10.54 19.99 9.25
N PRO A 35 11.08 19.19 10.17
CA PRO A 35 10.85 19.41 11.60
C PRO A 35 11.54 20.70 12.03
N THR A 36 10.78 21.58 12.68
CA THR A 36 11.29 22.81 13.31
C THR A 36 11.60 22.61 14.79
N ASP A 37 11.06 21.53 15.38
CA ASP A 37 11.21 21.20 16.79
C ASP A 37 11.40 19.68 16.96
N PRO A 38 12.35 19.22 17.80
CA PRO A 38 12.50 17.82 18.17
C PRO A 38 11.22 17.17 18.74
N ALA A 39 10.32 17.97 19.32
CA ALA A 39 9.02 17.49 19.81
C ALA A 39 8.09 16.94 18.70
N GLN A 40 8.38 17.19 17.42
CA GLN A 40 7.64 16.64 16.28
C GLN A 40 8.02 15.20 15.93
N PHE A 41 9.16 14.71 16.41
CA PHE A 41 9.65 13.36 16.11
C PHE A 41 8.67 12.24 16.50
N PRO A 42 8.03 12.25 17.69
CA PRO A 42 7.02 11.24 18.01
C PRO A 42 5.84 11.20 17.04
N GLY A 43 5.38 12.36 16.55
CA GLY A 43 4.32 12.45 15.56
C GLY A 43 4.71 11.80 14.22
N PHE A 44 5.91 12.08 13.74
CA PHE A 44 6.48 11.43 12.56
C PHE A 44 6.58 9.91 12.76
N LEU A 45 7.08 9.46 13.91
CA LEU A 45 7.24 8.05 14.23
C LEU A 45 5.88 7.30 14.20
N TRP A 46 4.84 7.87 14.82
CA TRP A 46 3.51 7.28 14.82
C TRP A 46 2.90 7.24 13.41
N ALA A 47 3.10 8.28 12.60
CA ALA A 47 2.65 8.29 11.20
C ALA A 47 3.35 7.20 10.38
N MET A 48 4.66 7.00 10.57
CA MET A 48 5.42 5.92 9.93
C MET A 48 4.96 4.54 10.37
N LEU A 49 4.71 4.34 11.66
CA LEU A 49 4.19 3.07 12.18
C LEU A 49 2.80 2.75 11.60
N ALA A 50 1.93 3.75 11.51
CA ALA A 50 0.63 3.60 10.87
C ALA A 50 0.76 3.26 9.37
N MET A 51 1.70 3.88 8.67
CA MET A 51 1.99 3.55 7.27
C MET A 51 2.43 2.09 7.12
N PHE A 52 3.33 1.60 7.98
CA PHE A 52 3.75 0.19 7.97
C PHE A 52 2.60 -0.76 8.28
N PHE A 53 1.70 -0.39 9.20
CA PHE A 53 0.51 -1.16 9.50
C PHE A 53 -0.38 -1.32 8.27
N PHE A 54 -0.71 -0.22 7.58
CA PHE A 54 -1.52 -0.28 6.36
C PHE A 54 -0.81 -0.99 5.21
N SER A 55 0.50 -0.83 5.08
CA SER A 55 1.30 -1.56 4.09
C SER A 55 1.23 -3.07 4.33
N GLY A 56 1.36 -3.52 5.58
CA GLY A 56 1.22 -4.94 5.94
C GLY A 56 -0.18 -5.49 5.66
N LEU A 57 -1.22 -4.69 5.93
CA LEU A 57 -2.61 -5.03 5.63
C LEU A 57 -2.84 -5.19 4.13
N GLY A 58 -2.32 -4.25 3.32
CA GLY A 58 -2.42 -4.29 1.86
C GLY A 58 -1.69 -5.48 1.26
N ASN A 59 -0.53 -5.80 1.79
CA ASN A 59 0.24 -6.96 1.36
C ASN A 59 -0.54 -8.26 1.59
N ALA A 60 -1.15 -8.43 2.77
CA ALA A 60 -1.99 -9.58 3.07
C ALA A 60 -3.22 -9.67 2.15
N GLY A 61 -3.91 -8.54 1.88
CA GLY A 61 -5.05 -8.48 0.98
C GLY A 61 -4.68 -8.85 -0.45
N THR A 62 -3.61 -8.27 -0.98
CA THR A 62 -3.15 -8.49 -2.37
C THR A 62 -2.72 -9.94 -2.59
N PHE A 63 -1.93 -10.52 -1.68
CA PHE A 63 -1.50 -11.92 -1.81
C PHE A 63 -2.65 -12.92 -1.69
N LYS A 64 -3.72 -12.58 -0.98
CA LYS A 64 -4.92 -13.39 -0.97
C LYS A 64 -5.72 -13.27 -2.27
N GLN A 65 -5.85 -12.07 -2.81
CA GLN A 65 -6.61 -11.80 -4.02
C GLN A 65 -5.99 -12.44 -5.27
N MET A 66 -4.65 -12.49 -5.36
CA MET A 66 -3.95 -13.05 -6.52
C MET A 66 -4.38 -14.48 -6.91
N PRO A 67 -4.47 -15.46 -5.99
CA PRO A 67 -4.92 -16.80 -6.33
C PRO A 67 -6.38 -16.89 -6.75
N MET A 68 -7.20 -15.90 -6.42
CA MET A 68 -8.62 -15.87 -6.76
C MET A 68 -8.88 -15.37 -8.18
N ILE A 69 -8.04 -14.44 -8.65
CA ILE A 69 -8.16 -13.85 -9.99
C ILE A 69 -7.30 -14.53 -11.06
N MET A 70 -6.36 -15.39 -10.66
CA MET A 70 -5.45 -16.08 -11.57
C MET A 70 -5.72 -17.59 -11.61
N PRO A 71 -5.43 -18.27 -12.76
CA PRO A 71 -5.46 -19.73 -12.83
C PRO A 71 -4.55 -20.34 -11.77
N LYS A 72 -5.00 -21.37 -11.05
CA LYS A 72 -4.28 -22.02 -9.94
C LYS A 72 -2.83 -22.43 -10.32
N ARG A 73 -2.62 -22.81 -11.58
CA ARG A 73 -1.29 -23.21 -12.10
C ARG A 73 -0.30 -22.04 -12.16
N GLN A 74 -0.78 -20.80 -12.30
CA GLN A 74 0.05 -19.60 -12.48
C GLN A 74 0.16 -18.76 -11.22
N ALA A 75 -0.75 -18.94 -10.26
CA ALA A 75 -0.85 -18.11 -9.05
C ALA A 75 0.47 -18.10 -8.23
N GLY A 76 1.12 -19.27 -8.06
CA GLY A 76 2.39 -19.36 -7.34
C GLY A 76 3.52 -18.58 -7.99
N GLY A 77 3.64 -18.68 -9.32
CA GLY A 77 4.64 -17.93 -10.09
C GLY A 77 4.39 -16.42 -10.05
N ALA A 78 3.13 -16.00 -10.16
CA ALA A 78 2.77 -14.59 -10.08
C ALA A 78 3.06 -13.99 -8.69
N ILE A 79 2.75 -14.71 -7.61
CA ILE A 79 3.07 -14.30 -6.23
C ILE A 79 4.59 -14.16 -6.06
N GLY A 80 5.36 -15.17 -6.50
CA GLY A 80 6.83 -15.15 -6.42
C GLY A 80 7.45 -14.00 -7.21
N PHE A 81 6.98 -13.76 -8.43
CA PHE A 81 7.44 -12.66 -9.28
C PHE A 81 7.12 -11.29 -8.65
N THR A 82 5.90 -11.11 -8.13
CA THR A 82 5.50 -9.87 -7.45
C THR A 82 6.34 -9.63 -6.20
N ALA A 83 6.59 -10.65 -5.40
CA ALA A 83 7.43 -10.55 -4.21
C ALA A 83 8.88 -10.20 -4.56
N ALA A 84 9.42 -10.78 -5.65
CA ALA A 84 10.77 -10.47 -6.13
C ALA A 84 10.89 -9.00 -6.58
N ILE A 85 9.92 -8.47 -7.33
CA ILE A 85 9.89 -7.05 -7.70
C ILE A 85 9.73 -6.15 -6.47
N ALA A 86 8.84 -6.52 -5.55
CA ALA A 86 8.62 -5.74 -4.33
C ALA A 86 9.88 -5.63 -3.46
N SER A 87 10.76 -6.63 -3.47
CA SER A 87 12.02 -6.59 -2.72
C SER A 87 13.01 -5.54 -3.23
N LEU A 88 12.85 -5.08 -4.48
CA LEU A 88 13.63 -3.95 -5.03
C LEU A 88 13.12 -2.59 -4.55
N GLY A 89 11.92 -2.56 -3.95
CA GLY A 89 11.28 -1.33 -3.49
C GLY A 89 12.18 -0.45 -2.63
N PRO A 90 12.78 -0.94 -1.54
CA PRO A 90 13.65 -0.14 -0.67
C PRO A 90 14.82 0.51 -1.41
N PHE A 91 15.41 -0.19 -2.39
CA PHE A 91 16.49 0.37 -3.21
C PHE A 91 15.98 1.51 -4.10
N ILE A 92 14.87 1.29 -4.80
CA ILE A 92 14.24 2.30 -5.68
C ILE A 92 13.83 3.54 -4.87
N VAL A 93 13.24 3.34 -3.69
CA VAL A 93 12.85 4.43 -2.78
C VAL A 93 14.07 5.24 -2.36
N GLY A 94 15.16 4.58 -1.96
CA GLY A 94 16.40 5.27 -1.56
C GLY A 94 16.97 6.14 -2.68
N VAL A 95 17.07 5.61 -3.90
CA VAL A 95 17.54 6.34 -5.09
C VAL A 95 16.60 7.49 -5.45
N ALA A 96 15.28 7.26 -5.39
CA ALA A 96 14.28 8.27 -5.72
C ALA A 96 14.31 9.45 -4.71
N ILE A 97 14.42 9.17 -3.41
CA ILE A 97 14.55 10.21 -2.38
C ILE A 97 15.84 11.02 -2.58
N ALA A 98 16.94 10.34 -2.90
CA ALA A 98 18.22 11.01 -3.15
C ALA A 98 18.20 11.91 -4.38
N SER A 99 17.47 11.53 -5.44
CA SER A 99 17.42 12.27 -6.70
C SER A 99 16.33 13.35 -6.76
N LEU A 100 15.15 13.07 -6.23
CA LEU A 100 13.98 13.95 -6.32
C LEU A 100 13.73 14.77 -5.04
N GLY A 101 14.37 14.39 -3.94
CA GLY A 101 14.10 14.93 -2.62
C GLY A 101 12.92 14.25 -1.93
N ALA A 102 12.96 14.19 -0.61
CA ALA A 102 11.97 13.49 0.21
C ALA A 102 10.55 14.01 0.00
N THR A 103 10.35 15.33 0.03
CA THR A 103 9.03 15.96 -0.11
C THR A 103 8.37 15.58 -1.43
N THR A 104 9.10 15.69 -2.55
CA THR A 104 8.59 15.34 -3.89
C THR A 104 8.22 13.84 -3.94
N TRP A 105 9.10 12.98 -3.41
CA TRP A 105 8.85 11.55 -3.37
C TRP A 105 7.57 11.19 -2.59
N TYR A 106 7.37 11.78 -1.42
CA TYR A 106 6.18 11.52 -0.62
C TYR A 106 4.90 11.95 -1.32
N TRP A 107 4.87 13.13 -1.95
CA TRP A 107 3.71 13.59 -2.72
C TRP A 107 3.42 12.71 -3.94
N LEU A 108 4.44 12.27 -4.67
CA LEU A 108 4.28 11.30 -5.76
C LEU A 108 3.70 9.97 -5.24
N SER A 109 4.16 9.52 -4.08
CA SER A 109 3.65 8.31 -3.45
C SER A 109 2.18 8.46 -3.04
N VAL A 110 1.77 9.61 -2.50
CA VAL A 110 0.36 9.92 -2.20
C VAL A 110 -0.50 9.87 -3.48
N ALA A 111 -0.03 10.52 -4.55
CA ALA A 111 -0.75 10.52 -5.84
C ALA A 111 -0.86 9.09 -6.42
N TYR A 112 0.20 8.31 -6.34
CA TYR A 112 0.20 6.92 -6.77
C TYR A 112 -0.79 6.06 -5.96
N CYS A 113 -0.79 6.19 -4.63
CA CYS A 113 -1.75 5.50 -3.76
C CYS A 113 -3.19 5.92 -4.07
N ALA A 114 -3.44 7.20 -4.31
CA ALA A 114 -4.77 7.69 -4.69
C ALA A 114 -5.23 7.07 -6.03
N LEU A 115 -4.36 7.00 -7.03
CA LEU A 115 -4.65 6.33 -8.29
C LEU A 115 -4.95 4.85 -8.09
N CYS A 116 -4.15 4.15 -7.30
CA CYS A 116 -4.38 2.74 -6.96
C CYS A 116 -5.71 2.53 -6.23
N ALA A 117 -6.08 3.43 -5.31
CA ALA A 117 -7.37 3.39 -4.62
C ALA A 117 -8.55 3.53 -5.59
N VAL A 118 -8.47 4.46 -6.54
CA VAL A 118 -9.50 4.64 -7.58
C VAL A 118 -9.63 3.39 -8.44
N ILE A 119 -8.52 2.83 -8.90
CA ILE A 119 -8.52 1.59 -9.72
C ILE A 119 -9.10 0.43 -8.91
N CYS A 120 -8.67 0.27 -7.65
CA CYS A 120 -9.16 -0.79 -6.77
C CYS A 120 -10.67 -0.66 -6.54
N TRP A 121 -11.16 0.54 -6.29
CA TRP A 121 -12.59 0.81 -6.13
C TRP A 121 -13.38 0.44 -7.38
N ILE A 122 -12.97 0.92 -8.56
CA ILE A 122 -13.72 0.73 -9.81
C ILE A 122 -13.73 -0.74 -10.25
N ARG A 123 -12.61 -1.45 -10.07
CA ARG A 123 -12.44 -2.80 -10.63
C ARG A 123 -12.84 -3.93 -9.68
N TYR A 124 -12.71 -3.72 -8.36
CA TYR A 124 -12.81 -4.82 -7.39
C TYR A 124 -13.79 -4.56 -6.25
N THR A 125 -13.97 -3.33 -5.80
CA THR A 125 -14.65 -3.07 -4.52
C THR A 125 -16.09 -2.61 -4.67
N ARG A 126 -16.45 -1.94 -5.77
CA ARG A 126 -17.83 -1.42 -5.96
C ARG A 126 -18.83 -2.55 -6.19
N PRO A 127 -20.12 -2.40 -5.79
CA PRO A 127 -21.19 -3.30 -6.20
C PRO A 127 -21.21 -3.41 -7.74
N ASN A 128 -21.23 -4.63 -8.27
CA ASN A 128 -21.11 -4.94 -9.71
C ASN A 128 -19.73 -4.63 -10.32
N ALA A 129 -18.66 -4.77 -9.53
CA ALA A 129 -17.30 -4.69 -10.06
C ALA A 129 -17.05 -5.79 -11.11
N PRO A 130 -16.23 -5.54 -12.15
CA PRO A 130 -15.92 -6.53 -13.18
C PRO A 130 -15.23 -7.79 -12.65
N LEU A 131 -14.50 -7.66 -11.55
CA LEU A 131 -13.75 -8.72 -10.89
C LEU A 131 -14.00 -8.65 -9.36
N PRO A 132 -15.20 -9.04 -8.88
CA PRO A 132 -15.46 -9.06 -7.45
C PRO A 132 -14.66 -10.19 -6.77
N ASP A 133 -14.39 -10.01 -5.50
CA ASP A 133 -13.84 -11.07 -4.63
C ASP A 133 -14.79 -12.23 -4.43
#